data_21d497c3d13a04c52abb19f19332a152
#
_entry.id   21d497c3d13a04c52abb19f19332a152
#
_cell.length_a   1.000
_cell.length_b   1.000
_cell.length_c   1.000
_cell.angle_alpha   90.00
_cell.angle_beta   90.00
_cell.angle_gamma   90.00
#
_symmetry.space_group_name_H-M   'P 1'
#
loop_
_entity.id
_entity.type
_entity.pdbx_description
1 polymer ?
#
loop_
_entity_poly.entity_id
_entity_poly.type
_entity_poly.pdbx_seq_one_letter_code
_entity_poly.pdbx_strand_id
1 'polypeptide(L)'
;MIDKNTSYVLEQGDFNRPATGRPVVYGTNGVISSGHYLTSMAGMRILLDGGNAFDALVASTFAASVTEPTASYSLGAESTFMLYCAESGEIKALSGQGTAAAMSTPQFFKSKGHYSIPTGPGLDAPLSFTVPGVVAACFSVLEKYGTMTVMDVLTPSIEYAEHGIPNYEYMLDRLKAGKSVSQFERFPPGGLEIFFNNGSVPEPGSLLVQSALGGILRKMADAAVSMGDNRLKGIAVARDCFYRGEIADLIGVASNRVGGVLTKSDLENYQAKYSEPVSTTYLGYTVYGQSTWTQGPVCLQALNILEHFDLKRLGHNTPQYIHTVTEALKLAFADREAFYGDPDFVPVPVDGLLSKDYAAARAKLINPVEAAPGLPEYGDPWRYSSATGSVAPQPTYSIGGSPDLQQESGTTHISVVDQAGNMACATPSGGAFDKS
;
A
#
# COMPACT_ATOMS: atom_id res chain seq x y z
N MET A 1 -6.28 -9.32 -26.57
CA MET A 1 -5.82 -8.72 -27.84
C MET A 1 -6.17 -7.24 -27.76
N ILE A 2 -5.17 -6.39 -27.50
CA ILE A 2 -5.34 -4.93 -27.57
C ILE A 2 -5.55 -4.60 -29.03
N ASP A 3 -6.68 -3.99 -29.36
CA ASP A 3 -6.96 -3.52 -30.71
C ASP A 3 -5.87 -2.53 -31.12
N LYS A 4 -5.06 -2.90 -32.12
CA LYS A 4 -3.98 -2.08 -32.66
C LYS A 4 -4.46 -0.76 -33.30
N ASN A 5 -5.77 -0.53 -33.37
CA ASN A 5 -6.36 0.67 -33.95
C ASN A 5 -6.78 1.72 -32.94
N THR A 6 -6.61 1.49 -31.63
CA THR A 6 -6.74 2.55 -30.64
C THR A 6 -5.39 3.25 -30.44
N SER A 7 -4.81 3.75 -31.50
CA SER A 7 -3.77 4.75 -31.37
C SER A 7 -4.43 6.04 -30.88
N TYR A 8 -4.17 6.41 -29.65
CA TYR A 8 -4.27 7.81 -29.23
C TYR A 8 -3.17 8.60 -29.97
N VAL A 9 -3.26 8.65 -31.27
CA VAL A 9 -2.51 9.61 -32.08
C VAL A 9 -3.08 10.96 -31.73
N LEU A 10 -2.34 11.73 -30.97
CA LEU A 10 -2.55 13.18 -30.91
C LEU A 10 -2.45 13.66 -32.34
N GLU A 11 -3.59 14.07 -32.93
CA GLU A 11 -3.56 14.67 -34.27
C GLU A 11 -2.55 15.82 -34.25
N GLN A 12 -1.57 15.74 -35.14
CA GLN A 12 -0.62 16.82 -35.34
C GLN A 12 -1.40 18.06 -35.75
N GLY A 13 -1.45 19.06 -34.84
CA GLY A 13 -2.05 20.35 -35.17
C GLY A 13 -2.84 21.03 -34.04
N ASP A 14 -3.14 20.35 -32.94
CA ASP A 14 -3.86 21.00 -31.84
C ASP A 14 -2.88 21.64 -30.83
N PHE A 15 -2.27 22.74 -31.22
CA PHE A 15 -1.37 23.54 -30.38
C PHE A 15 -2.08 24.21 -29.18
N ASN A 16 -3.40 24.09 -29.07
CA ASN A 16 -4.18 24.64 -27.97
C ASN A 16 -4.39 23.66 -26.81
N ARG A 17 -3.91 22.41 -26.89
CA ARG A 17 -3.91 21.52 -25.73
C ARG A 17 -2.81 21.95 -24.76
N PRO A 18 -3.12 22.15 -23.47
CA PRO A 18 -2.08 22.42 -22.49
C PRO A 18 -1.06 21.27 -22.55
N ALA A 19 0.21 21.61 -22.77
CA ALA A 19 1.28 20.64 -22.77
C ALA A 19 1.25 19.86 -21.44
N THR A 20 1.21 18.53 -21.51
CA THR A 20 1.36 17.73 -20.28
C THR A 20 2.75 17.99 -19.72
N GLY A 21 2.83 18.17 -18.37
CA GLY A 21 4.11 18.34 -17.70
C GLY A 21 4.99 17.09 -17.71
N ARG A 22 4.46 15.96 -18.21
CA ARG A 22 5.15 14.67 -18.27
C ARG A 22 4.94 14.02 -19.65
N PRO A 23 6.01 13.74 -20.39
CA PRO A 23 5.91 13.03 -21.65
C PRO A 23 5.46 11.58 -21.43
N VAL A 24 4.90 10.98 -22.48
CA VAL A 24 4.68 9.53 -22.51
C VAL A 24 6.03 8.83 -22.53
N VAL A 25 6.22 7.89 -21.61
CA VAL A 25 7.46 7.10 -21.52
C VAL A 25 7.21 5.71 -22.13
N TYR A 26 8.08 5.30 -23.03
CA TYR A 26 8.08 3.98 -23.65
C TYR A 26 9.29 3.20 -23.17
N GLY A 27 9.12 1.93 -22.80
CA GLY A 27 10.21 1.03 -22.41
C GLY A 27 10.35 -0.13 -23.38
N THR A 28 11.58 -0.57 -23.62
CA THR A 28 11.91 -1.75 -24.43
C THR A 28 12.12 -3.00 -23.58
N ASN A 29 12.66 -2.83 -22.37
CA ASN A 29 12.89 -3.93 -21.41
C ASN A 29 11.80 -4.00 -20.32
N GLY A 30 10.96 -3.00 -20.27
CA GLY A 30 9.90 -2.84 -19.30
C GLY A 30 9.70 -1.39 -18.90
N VAL A 31 8.73 -1.15 -18.01
CA VAL A 31 8.42 0.18 -17.48
C VAL A 31 8.18 0.05 -15.98
N ILE A 32 8.72 1.01 -15.22
CA ILE A 32 8.50 1.11 -13.78
C ILE A 32 8.02 2.52 -13.44
N SER A 33 7.02 2.61 -12.59
CA SER A 33 6.56 3.84 -11.96
C SER A 33 6.57 3.67 -10.45
N SER A 34 7.13 4.65 -9.73
CA SER A 34 7.17 4.63 -8.26
C SER A 34 7.17 6.05 -7.68
N GLY A 35 7.12 6.18 -6.37
CA GLY A 35 7.13 7.46 -5.66
C GLY A 35 8.47 8.21 -5.76
N HIS A 36 9.58 7.48 -5.96
CA HIS A 36 10.91 8.08 -6.03
C HIS A 36 11.74 7.49 -7.19
N TYR A 37 12.53 8.31 -7.87
CA TYR A 37 13.31 7.88 -9.03
C TYR A 37 14.35 6.78 -8.70
N LEU A 38 14.95 6.79 -7.49
CA LEU A 38 15.86 5.75 -7.05
C LEU A 38 15.14 4.42 -6.81
N THR A 39 13.87 4.46 -6.34
CA THR A 39 13.01 3.28 -6.26
C THR A 39 12.79 2.67 -7.64
N SER A 40 12.45 3.48 -8.65
CA SER A 40 12.31 3.02 -10.04
C SER A 40 13.64 2.51 -10.60
N MET A 41 14.77 3.18 -10.30
CA MET A 41 16.09 2.75 -10.71
C MET A 41 16.48 1.37 -10.17
N ALA A 42 16.16 1.08 -8.89
CA ALA A 42 16.43 -0.22 -8.28
C ALA A 42 15.77 -1.35 -9.07
N GLY A 43 14.47 -1.20 -9.36
CA GLY A 43 13.75 -2.21 -10.16
C GLY A 43 14.21 -2.26 -11.61
N MET A 44 14.55 -1.12 -12.23
CA MET A 44 15.05 -1.11 -13.61
C MET A 44 16.40 -1.83 -13.73
N ARG A 45 17.28 -1.73 -12.73
CA ARG A 45 18.53 -2.53 -12.70
C ARG A 45 18.20 -4.03 -12.77
N ILE A 46 17.23 -4.50 -12.01
CA ILE A 46 16.81 -5.90 -12.02
C ILE A 46 16.26 -6.31 -13.40
N LEU A 47 15.43 -5.49 -14.04
CA LEU A 47 14.95 -5.79 -15.40
C LEU A 47 16.09 -5.84 -16.43
N LEU A 48 17.08 -4.96 -16.33
CA LEU A 48 18.24 -4.93 -17.22
C LEU A 48 19.19 -6.11 -17.01
N ASP A 49 19.27 -6.62 -15.77
CA ASP A 49 20.07 -7.78 -15.39
C ASP A 49 19.35 -9.12 -15.70
N GLY A 50 18.17 -9.07 -16.33
CA GLY A 50 17.42 -10.25 -16.79
C GLY A 50 16.37 -10.78 -15.82
N GLY A 51 16.08 -10.08 -14.73
CA GLY A 51 14.95 -10.36 -13.85
C GLY A 51 13.61 -10.00 -14.49
N ASN A 52 12.52 -10.53 -13.95
CA ASN A 52 11.17 -10.26 -14.41
C ASN A 52 10.47 -9.14 -13.60
N ALA A 53 9.21 -8.83 -13.93
CA ALA A 53 8.44 -7.80 -13.24
C ALA A 53 8.29 -8.05 -11.74
N PHE A 54 8.26 -9.30 -11.31
CA PHE A 54 8.10 -9.67 -9.91
C PHE A 54 9.40 -9.46 -9.13
N ASP A 55 10.55 -9.81 -9.72
CA ASP A 55 11.87 -9.51 -9.15
C ASP A 55 12.08 -8.00 -9.00
N ALA A 56 11.74 -7.25 -10.05
CA ALA A 56 11.88 -5.80 -10.08
C ALA A 56 10.94 -5.12 -9.07
N LEU A 57 9.69 -5.63 -8.89
CA LEU A 57 8.77 -5.14 -7.89
C LEU A 57 9.34 -5.34 -6.47
N VAL A 58 9.89 -6.53 -6.18
CA VAL A 58 10.50 -6.85 -4.89
C VAL A 58 11.67 -5.91 -4.59
N ALA A 59 12.59 -5.74 -5.57
CA ALA A 59 13.73 -4.84 -5.41
C ALA A 59 13.29 -3.39 -5.20
N SER A 60 12.31 -2.91 -5.97
CA SER A 60 11.74 -1.57 -5.81
C SER A 60 11.07 -1.39 -4.44
N THR A 61 10.34 -2.41 -3.96
CA THR A 61 9.67 -2.36 -2.67
C THR A 61 10.68 -2.26 -1.52
N PHE A 62 11.76 -3.03 -1.55
CA PHE A 62 12.84 -2.88 -0.58
C PHE A 62 13.57 -1.53 -0.71
N ALA A 63 13.82 -1.07 -1.94
CA ALA A 63 14.46 0.23 -2.16
C ALA A 63 13.61 1.40 -1.65
N ALA A 64 12.30 1.35 -1.80
CA ALA A 64 11.38 2.36 -1.27
C ALA A 64 11.51 2.52 0.25
N SER A 65 11.79 1.43 1.00
CA SER A 65 12.00 1.51 2.46
C SER A 65 13.21 2.35 2.87
N VAL A 66 14.15 2.54 1.94
CA VAL A 66 15.35 3.38 2.11
C VAL A 66 15.12 4.77 1.56
N THR A 67 14.47 4.88 0.40
CA THR A 67 14.38 6.12 -0.38
C THR A 67 13.17 6.98 -0.02
N GLU A 68 12.13 6.40 0.59
CA GLU A 68 10.86 7.08 0.83
C GLU A 68 10.38 7.02 2.31
N PRO A 69 11.26 7.22 3.31
CA PRO A 69 10.88 7.06 4.72
C PRO A 69 9.79 8.03 5.14
N THR A 70 9.78 9.26 4.60
CA THR A 70 8.75 10.27 4.90
C THR A 70 7.44 10.07 4.13
N ALA A 71 7.39 9.13 3.18
CA ALA A 71 6.14 8.63 2.60
C ALA A 71 5.45 7.59 3.50
N SER A 72 5.88 7.49 4.76
CA SER A 72 5.35 6.57 5.78
C SER A 72 5.56 5.10 5.41
N TYR A 73 6.73 4.77 4.89
CA TYR A 73 7.09 3.42 4.52
C TYR A 73 8.47 3.01 5.06
N SER A 74 8.57 1.78 5.54
CA SER A 74 9.79 1.15 6.06
C SER A 74 9.66 -0.37 6.01
N LEU A 75 10.71 -1.10 6.43
CA LEU A 75 10.60 -2.56 6.60
C LEU A 75 9.62 -2.98 7.71
N GLY A 76 9.29 -2.08 8.62
CA GLY A 76 8.26 -2.28 9.66
C GLY A 76 6.82 -2.15 9.15
N ALA A 77 6.64 -1.93 7.86
CA ALA A 77 5.38 -1.59 7.23
C ALA A 77 4.61 -2.79 6.67
N GLU A 78 3.51 -2.47 6.02
CA GLU A 78 2.64 -3.36 5.25
C GLU A 78 2.70 -3.04 3.76
N SER A 79 2.14 -3.92 2.93
CA SER A 79 1.86 -3.65 1.51
C SER A 79 0.76 -4.54 0.98
N THR A 80 0.05 -4.07 -0.02
CA THR A 80 -0.85 -4.87 -0.84
C THR A 80 -0.25 -5.06 -2.22
N PHE A 81 -0.45 -6.24 -2.81
CA PHE A 81 0.12 -6.57 -4.12
C PHE A 81 -0.97 -7.07 -5.07
N MET A 82 -0.91 -6.62 -6.33
CA MET A 82 -1.64 -7.22 -7.44
C MET A 82 -0.64 -7.72 -8.47
N LEU A 83 -0.78 -8.99 -8.87
CA LEU A 83 0.20 -9.70 -9.67
C LEU A 83 -0.51 -10.35 -10.87
N TYR A 84 -0.04 -10.06 -12.08
CA TYR A 84 -0.49 -10.70 -13.32
C TYR A 84 0.68 -11.44 -13.96
N CYS A 85 0.54 -12.75 -14.12
CA CYS A 85 1.50 -13.59 -14.82
C CYS A 85 1.04 -13.77 -16.28
N ALA A 86 1.80 -13.25 -17.22
CA ALA A 86 1.44 -13.26 -18.64
C ALA A 86 1.41 -14.68 -19.23
N GLU A 87 2.28 -15.57 -18.76
CA GLU A 87 2.36 -16.96 -19.23
C GLU A 87 1.09 -17.75 -18.91
N SER A 88 0.59 -17.65 -17.67
CA SER A 88 -0.59 -18.37 -17.21
C SER A 88 -1.90 -17.60 -17.37
N GLY A 89 -1.84 -16.28 -17.57
CA GLY A 89 -2.99 -15.38 -17.49
C GLY A 89 -3.54 -15.21 -16.07
N GLU A 90 -2.87 -15.72 -15.05
CA GLU A 90 -3.29 -15.67 -13.66
C GLU A 90 -3.18 -14.24 -13.09
N ILE A 91 -4.24 -13.80 -12.40
CA ILE A 91 -4.20 -12.58 -11.58
C ILE A 91 -4.36 -12.98 -10.12
N LYS A 92 -3.46 -12.54 -9.25
CA LYS A 92 -3.53 -12.77 -7.81
C LYS A 92 -3.42 -11.48 -7.03
N ALA A 93 -4.19 -11.45 -5.95
CA ALA A 93 -4.03 -10.50 -4.86
C ALA A 93 -3.15 -11.13 -3.77
N LEU A 94 -2.29 -10.33 -3.15
CA LEU A 94 -1.48 -10.78 -2.01
C LEU A 94 -1.57 -9.75 -0.91
N SER A 95 -1.93 -10.21 0.28
CA SER A 95 -1.90 -9.41 1.49
C SER A 95 -0.54 -9.50 2.15
N GLY A 96 0.15 -8.38 2.22
CA GLY A 96 1.28 -8.14 3.11
C GLY A 96 0.90 -7.20 4.25
N GLN A 97 -0.37 -7.13 4.63
CA GLN A 97 -0.80 -6.44 5.85
C GLN A 97 -0.41 -7.25 7.07
N GLY A 98 0.11 -6.56 8.08
CA GLY A 98 0.46 -7.18 9.34
C GLY A 98 -0.77 -7.52 10.18
N THR A 99 -0.71 -8.66 10.85
CA THR A 99 -1.72 -8.99 11.87
C THR A 99 -1.51 -8.14 13.13
N ALA A 100 -2.58 -7.87 13.85
CA ALA A 100 -2.48 -7.31 15.19
C ALA A 100 -1.71 -8.27 16.10
N ALA A 101 -1.00 -7.74 17.10
CA ALA A 101 -0.39 -8.57 18.13
C ALA A 101 -1.47 -9.38 18.87
N ALA A 102 -1.16 -10.59 19.30
CA ALA A 102 -2.11 -11.48 19.97
C ALA A 102 -2.75 -10.83 21.21
N MET A 103 -2.03 -9.94 21.88
CA MET A 103 -2.54 -9.18 23.02
C MET A 103 -3.47 -8.02 22.63
N SER A 104 -3.46 -7.55 21.38
CA SER A 104 -4.23 -6.38 20.91
C SER A 104 -5.71 -6.71 20.71
N THR A 105 -6.38 -7.10 21.79
CA THR A 105 -7.82 -7.42 21.79
C THR A 105 -8.67 -6.18 22.14
N PRO A 106 -9.97 -6.15 21.76
CA PRO A 106 -10.89 -5.08 22.18
C PRO A 106 -10.93 -4.91 23.70
N GLN A 107 -10.85 -6.01 24.47
CA GLN A 107 -10.84 -6.00 25.92
C GLN A 107 -9.56 -5.37 26.49
N PHE A 108 -8.41 -5.65 25.86
CA PHE A 108 -7.14 -5.03 26.22
C PHE A 108 -7.22 -3.51 26.06
N PHE A 109 -7.64 -3.00 24.91
CA PHE A 109 -7.77 -1.55 24.68
C PHE A 109 -8.75 -0.89 25.64
N LYS A 110 -9.91 -1.49 25.87
CA LYS A 110 -10.91 -1.00 26.85
C LYS A 110 -10.33 -0.95 28.25
N SER A 111 -9.53 -1.94 28.68
CA SER A 111 -8.89 -1.96 30.00
C SER A 111 -7.85 -0.82 30.18
N LYS A 112 -7.33 -0.29 29.08
CA LYS A 112 -6.43 0.89 29.02
C LYS A 112 -7.20 2.22 28.89
N GLY A 113 -8.52 2.18 28.82
CA GLY A 113 -9.36 3.37 28.65
C GLY A 113 -9.56 3.80 27.18
N HIS A 114 -9.14 2.97 26.21
CA HIS A 114 -9.29 3.25 24.79
C HIS A 114 -10.56 2.61 24.23
N TYR A 115 -11.39 3.38 23.56
CA TYR A 115 -12.55 2.92 22.78
C TYR A 115 -12.29 2.87 21.28
N SER A 116 -11.11 3.34 20.85
CA SER A 116 -10.55 3.22 19.51
C SER A 116 -9.06 2.87 19.63
N ILE A 117 -8.45 2.35 18.53
CA ILE A 117 -7.02 2.05 18.52
C ILE A 117 -6.23 3.37 18.55
N PRO A 118 -5.27 3.53 19.49
CA PRO A 118 -4.47 4.76 19.61
C PRO A 118 -3.37 4.81 18.53
N THR A 119 -3.70 5.30 17.35
CA THR A 119 -2.77 5.33 16.20
C THR A 119 -1.68 6.40 16.28
N GLY A 120 -1.59 7.15 17.39
CA GLY A 120 -0.59 8.20 17.61
C GLY A 120 -0.94 9.56 16.94
N PRO A 121 -0.09 10.58 17.10
CA PRO A 121 1.09 10.57 17.98
C PRO A 121 0.71 10.50 19.48
N GLY A 122 1.59 9.97 20.32
CA GLY A 122 1.38 9.92 21.77
C GLY A 122 2.07 8.73 22.43
N LEU A 123 1.95 8.64 23.77
CA LEU A 123 2.57 7.57 24.55
C LEU A 123 2.01 6.18 24.24
N ASP A 124 0.74 6.12 23.85
CA ASP A 124 0.04 4.87 23.57
C ASP A 124 0.11 4.44 22.10
N ALA A 125 0.79 5.23 21.23
CA ALA A 125 0.99 4.86 19.84
C ALA A 125 1.60 3.46 19.64
N PRO A 126 2.58 3.01 20.47
CA PRO A 126 3.14 1.66 20.35
C PRO A 126 2.14 0.51 20.59
N LEU A 127 1.00 0.77 21.22
CA LEU A 127 -0.06 -0.23 21.38
C LEU A 127 -0.73 -0.64 20.06
N SER A 128 -0.60 0.19 19.02
CA SER A 128 -1.15 -0.07 17.69
C SER A 128 -0.18 -0.79 16.74
N PHE A 129 1.03 -1.17 17.18
CA PHE A 129 1.98 -1.88 16.36
C PHE A 129 1.39 -3.21 15.87
N THR A 130 1.55 -3.44 14.57
CA THR A 130 1.21 -4.70 13.90
C THR A 130 2.49 -5.41 13.46
N VAL A 131 2.37 -6.67 13.10
CA VAL A 131 3.50 -7.43 12.53
C VAL A 131 3.92 -6.77 11.21
N PRO A 132 5.21 -6.50 10.96
CA PRO A 132 5.69 -6.08 9.65
C PRO A 132 5.36 -7.12 8.58
N GLY A 133 4.45 -6.80 7.66
CA GLY A 133 3.95 -7.77 6.69
C GLY A 133 4.67 -7.75 5.35
N VAL A 134 5.24 -6.59 4.97
CA VAL A 134 5.79 -6.35 3.64
C VAL A 134 6.96 -7.27 3.28
N VAL A 135 7.84 -7.57 4.23
CA VAL A 135 9.03 -8.42 4.00
C VAL A 135 8.62 -9.85 3.63
N ALA A 136 7.64 -10.43 4.36
CA ALA A 136 7.12 -11.76 4.04
C ALA A 136 6.41 -11.78 2.68
N ALA A 137 5.64 -10.74 2.36
CA ALA A 137 4.97 -10.63 1.08
C ALA A 137 5.97 -10.51 -0.08
N CYS A 138 7.01 -9.68 0.04
CA CYS A 138 8.09 -9.59 -0.95
C CYS A 138 8.77 -10.94 -1.19
N PHE A 139 9.15 -11.65 -0.14
CA PHE A 139 9.75 -12.97 -0.29
C PHE A 139 8.78 -14.02 -0.83
N SER A 140 7.48 -13.90 -0.55
CA SER A 140 6.45 -14.76 -1.14
C SER A 140 6.30 -14.52 -2.65
N VAL A 141 6.35 -13.25 -3.10
CA VAL A 141 6.36 -12.90 -4.54
C VAL A 141 7.62 -13.45 -5.22
N LEU A 142 8.79 -13.23 -4.61
CA LEU A 142 10.06 -13.70 -5.13
C LEU A 142 10.10 -15.24 -5.23
N GLU A 143 9.60 -15.94 -4.20
CA GLU A 143 9.53 -17.39 -4.15
C GLU A 143 8.69 -17.98 -5.28
N LYS A 144 7.48 -17.42 -5.48
CA LYS A 144 6.47 -17.97 -6.39
C LYS A 144 6.67 -17.56 -7.86
N TYR A 145 7.04 -16.31 -8.11
CA TYR A 145 7.05 -15.74 -9.44
C TYR A 145 8.42 -15.20 -9.89
N GLY A 146 9.33 -14.96 -8.94
CA GLY A 146 10.63 -14.41 -9.25
C GLY A 146 11.62 -15.46 -9.78
N THR A 147 12.68 -14.98 -10.39
CA THR A 147 13.79 -15.75 -10.96
C THR A 147 15.14 -15.43 -10.31
N MET A 148 15.26 -14.24 -9.73
CA MET A 148 16.48 -13.71 -9.11
C MET A 148 16.66 -14.24 -7.67
N THR A 149 17.90 -14.14 -7.15
CA THR A 149 18.23 -14.46 -5.77
C THR A 149 17.86 -13.31 -4.82
N VAL A 150 17.85 -13.59 -3.52
CA VAL A 150 17.65 -12.55 -2.49
C VAL A 150 18.75 -11.50 -2.56
N MET A 151 20.01 -11.90 -2.81
CA MET A 151 21.13 -10.98 -2.92
C MET A 151 20.91 -10.02 -4.11
N ASP A 152 20.50 -10.53 -5.27
CA ASP A 152 20.28 -9.69 -6.45
C ASP A 152 19.23 -8.60 -6.17
N VAL A 153 18.07 -8.96 -5.62
CA VAL A 153 16.97 -8.01 -5.38
C VAL A 153 17.22 -7.06 -4.21
N LEU A 154 18.06 -7.42 -3.23
CA LEU A 154 18.39 -6.56 -2.10
C LEU A 154 19.60 -5.65 -2.35
N THR A 155 20.49 -5.99 -3.29
CA THR A 155 21.71 -5.24 -3.56
C THR A 155 21.47 -3.73 -3.77
N PRO A 156 20.49 -3.26 -4.59
CA PRO A 156 20.25 -1.84 -4.76
C PRO A 156 19.88 -1.15 -3.43
N SER A 157 19.05 -1.79 -2.62
CA SER A 157 18.61 -1.24 -1.34
C SER A 157 19.74 -1.18 -0.31
N ILE A 158 20.60 -2.19 -0.29
CA ILE A 158 21.80 -2.23 0.56
C ILE A 158 22.74 -1.09 0.18
N GLU A 159 23.03 -0.92 -1.12
CA GLU A 159 23.87 0.17 -1.61
C GLU A 159 23.32 1.54 -1.21
N TYR A 160 22.01 1.78 -1.39
CA TYR A 160 21.36 3.03 -1.01
C TYR A 160 21.42 3.29 0.49
N ALA A 161 21.23 2.26 1.30
CA ALA A 161 21.23 2.41 2.76
C ALA A 161 22.65 2.65 3.31
N GLU A 162 23.67 1.96 2.78
CA GLU A 162 25.04 2.02 3.26
C GLU A 162 25.84 3.21 2.70
N HIS A 163 25.64 3.55 1.43
CA HIS A 163 26.36 4.66 0.78
C HIS A 163 25.58 5.98 0.86
N GLY A 164 24.29 5.92 1.21
CA GLY A 164 23.41 7.06 1.36
C GLY A 164 22.69 7.44 0.07
N ILE A 165 21.58 8.15 0.26
CA ILE A 165 20.79 8.78 -0.80
C ILE A 165 20.78 10.29 -0.61
N PRO A 166 20.66 11.12 -1.66
CA PRO A 166 20.52 12.56 -1.52
C PRO A 166 19.25 12.92 -0.76
N ASN A 167 19.38 13.78 0.26
CA ASN A 167 18.23 14.41 0.88
C ASN A 167 17.50 15.28 -0.15
N TYR A 168 16.22 14.99 -0.39
CA TYR A 168 15.39 15.68 -1.38
C TYR A 168 14.34 16.60 -0.73
N GLU A 169 13.93 17.65 -1.44
CA GLU A 169 13.11 18.74 -0.89
C GLU A 169 11.84 18.24 -0.21
N TYR A 170 11.05 17.35 -0.84
CA TYR A 170 9.83 16.82 -0.26
C TYR A 170 10.04 16.18 1.13
N MET A 171 11.10 15.38 1.28
CA MET A 171 11.46 14.77 2.56
C MET A 171 11.86 15.85 3.58
N LEU A 172 12.70 16.80 3.16
CA LEU A 172 13.17 17.89 4.05
C LEU A 172 12.02 18.79 4.50
N ASP A 173 11.05 19.07 3.66
CA ASP A 173 9.88 19.87 4.01
C ASP A 173 9.03 19.19 5.08
N ARG A 174 8.89 17.86 5.00
CA ARG A 174 8.24 17.09 6.07
C ARG A 174 9.00 17.13 7.39
N LEU A 175 10.34 17.09 7.36
CA LEU A 175 11.17 17.25 8.55
C LEU A 175 11.07 18.68 9.13
N LYS A 176 11.09 19.70 8.27
CA LYS A 176 10.91 21.13 8.66
C LYS A 176 9.56 21.38 9.33
N ALA A 177 8.51 20.67 8.93
CA ALA A 177 7.20 20.78 9.56
C ALA A 177 7.20 20.42 11.05
N GLY A 178 8.23 19.70 11.52
CA GLY A 178 8.51 19.47 12.94
C GLY A 178 7.53 18.55 13.67
N LYS A 179 6.51 18.04 12.98
CA LYS A 179 5.46 17.20 13.59
C LYS A 179 6.01 15.90 14.18
N SER A 180 7.06 15.33 13.57
CA SER A 180 7.70 14.09 14.00
C SER A 180 8.67 14.27 15.18
N VAL A 181 9.20 15.46 15.40
CA VAL A 181 10.27 15.72 16.39
C VAL A 181 9.87 15.29 17.79
N SER A 182 8.69 15.70 18.26
CA SER A 182 8.22 15.34 19.60
C SER A 182 8.03 13.83 19.79
N GLN A 183 7.71 13.10 18.73
CA GLN A 183 7.57 11.65 18.77
C GLN A 183 8.93 10.97 18.78
N PHE A 184 9.88 11.46 17.99
CA PHE A 184 11.26 10.98 17.99
C PHE A 184 11.96 11.21 19.33
N GLU A 185 11.74 12.36 19.97
CA GLU A 185 12.23 12.65 21.32
C GLU A 185 11.62 11.71 22.37
N ARG A 186 10.36 11.32 22.18
CA ARG A 186 9.63 10.44 23.11
C ARG A 186 10.12 8.99 23.04
N PHE A 187 10.50 8.53 21.87
CA PHE A 187 10.88 7.14 21.61
C PHE A 187 12.28 7.00 20.98
N PRO A 188 13.34 7.43 21.70
CA PRO A 188 14.71 7.21 21.24
C PRO A 188 15.11 5.73 21.35
N PRO A 189 16.17 5.28 20.63
CA PRO A 189 16.86 5.95 19.54
C PRO A 189 16.12 5.76 18.21
N GLY A 190 16.46 6.56 17.23
CA GLY A 190 16.02 6.32 15.85
C GLY A 190 15.82 7.59 15.05
N GLY A 191 14.67 8.25 15.21
CA GLY A 191 14.27 9.32 14.31
C GLY A 191 15.23 10.50 14.26
N LEU A 192 15.60 11.06 15.41
CA LEU A 192 16.49 12.24 15.44
C LEU A 192 17.89 11.92 14.95
N GLU A 193 18.44 10.77 15.34
CA GLU A 193 19.78 10.34 14.99
C GLU A 193 19.92 10.01 13.51
N ILE A 194 18.83 9.57 12.86
CA ILE A 194 18.81 9.16 11.45
C ILE A 194 18.52 10.36 10.54
N PHE A 195 17.48 11.15 10.87
CA PHE A 195 16.93 12.14 9.94
C PHE A 195 17.40 13.57 10.19
N PHE A 196 18.05 13.85 11.33
CA PHE A 196 18.53 15.19 11.67
C PHE A 196 20.05 15.22 11.84
N ASN A 197 20.67 16.31 11.40
CA ASN A 197 22.09 16.54 11.57
C ASN A 197 22.31 17.40 12.81
N ASN A 198 22.75 16.79 13.92
CA ASN A 198 22.92 17.47 15.20
C ASN A 198 21.70 18.34 15.64
N GLY A 199 20.50 17.76 15.46
CA GLY A 199 19.23 18.40 15.80
C GLY A 199 18.71 19.41 14.76
N SER A 200 19.39 19.57 13.63
CA SER A 200 18.97 20.44 12.53
C SER A 200 18.52 19.63 11.33
N VAL A 201 17.56 20.15 10.55
CA VAL A 201 17.17 19.56 9.27
C VAL A 201 18.37 19.60 8.33
N PRO A 202 18.72 18.49 7.66
CA PRO A 202 19.86 18.43 6.73
C PRO A 202 19.70 19.38 5.53
N GLU A 203 20.82 19.69 4.89
CA GLU A 203 20.83 20.48 3.66
C GLU A 203 20.38 19.64 2.45
N PRO A 204 19.67 20.22 1.46
CA PRO A 204 19.35 19.55 0.22
C PRO A 204 20.59 18.99 -0.48
N GLY A 205 20.50 17.73 -0.96
CA GLY A 205 21.60 17.06 -1.63
C GLY A 205 22.68 16.47 -0.71
N SER A 206 22.66 16.77 0.60
CA SER A 206 23.50 16.02 1.55
C SER A 206 23.02 14.55 1.63
N LEU A 207 23.90 13.64 2.05
CA LEU A 207 23.57 12.21 2.07
C LEU A 207 22.84 11.80 3.35
N LEU A 208 21.72 11.11 3.19
CA LEU A 208 21.06 10.32 4.24
C LEU A 208 21.63 8.90 4.20
N VAL A 209 22.45 8.55 5.20
CA VAL A 209 23.02 7.20 5.35
C VAL A 209 22.24 6.46 6.45
N GLN A 210 21.76 5.27 6.14
CA GLN A 210 20.95 4.43 7.03
C GLN A 210 21.66 3.09 7.30
N SER A 211 22.85 3.16 7.89
CA SER A 211 23.74 1.99 8.08
C SER A 211 23.08 0.84 8.85
N ALA A 212 22.24 1.13 9.84
CA ALA A 212 21.51 0.09 10.58
C ALA A 212 20.52 -0.65 9.69
N LEU A 213 19.78 0.06 8.83
CA LEU A 213 18.87 -0.53 7.84
C LEU A 213 19.65 -1.35 6.81
N GLY A 214 20.77 -0.81 6.30
CA GLY A 214 21.69 -1.54 5.42
C GLY A 214 22.18 -2.85 6.04
N GLY A 215 22.54 -2.84 7.31
CA GLY A 215 22.95 -4.03 8.06
C GLY A 215 21.86 -5.09 8.18
N ILE A 216 20.60 -4.70 8.35
CA ILE A 216 19.44 -5.62 8.36
C ILE A 216 19.23 -6.26 6.98
N LEU A 217 19.25 -5.44 5.91
CA LEU A 217 19.11 -5.92 4.53
C LEU A 217 20.23 -6.88 4.17
N ARG A 218 21.48 -6.54 4.51
CA ARG A 218 22.66 -7.38 4.29
C ARG A 218 22.57 -8.69 5.05
N LYS A 219 22.16 -8.68 6.32
CA LYS A 219 21.98 -9.89 7.13
C LYS A 219 21.01 -10.87 6.46
N MET A 220 19.90 -10.40 5.89
CA MET A 220 18.96 -11.25 5.15
C MET A 220 19.59 -11.79 3.85
N ALA A 221 20.31 -10.97 3.11
CA ALA A 221 20.98 -11.37 1.88
C ALA A 221 22.09 -12.41 2.13
N ASP A 222 22.93 -12.20 3.15
CA ASP A 222 24.01 -13.11 3.52
C ASP A 222 23.46 -14.45 4.03
N ALA A 223 22.36 -14.44 4.77
CA ALA A 223 21.66 -15.64 5.18
C ALA A 223 21.20 -16.47 3.96
N ALA A 224 20.67 -15.82 2.92
CA ALA A 224 20.31 -16.51 1.68
C ALA A 224 21.52 -17.09 0.96
N VAL A 225 22.61 -16.31 0.83
CA VAL A 225 23.86 -16.75 0.17
C VAL A 225 24.45 -17.98 0.86
N SER A 226 24.32 -18.11 2.17
CA SER A 226 24.81 -19.28 2.91
C SER A 226 24.17 -20.61 2.46
N MET A 227 23.07 -20.58 1.70
CA MET A 227 22.39 -21.76 1.15
C MET A 227 22.93 -22.20 -0.22
N GLY A 228 23.96 -21.51 -0.75
CA GLY A 228 24.56 -21.80 -2.05
C GLY A 228 23.54 -21.59 -3.19
N ASP A 229 23.58 -22.50 -4.18
CA ASP A 229 22.74 -22.37 -5.39
C ASP A 229 21.26 -22.69 -5.18
N ASN A 230 20.83 -23.04 -3.97
CA ASN A 230 19.43 -23.32 -3.70
C ASN A 230 18.64 -22.05 -3.42
N ARG A 231 18.18 -21.38 -4.49
CA ARG A 231 17.44 -20.11 -4.45
C ARG A 231 16.23 -20.16 -3.49
N LEU A 232 15.39 -21.16 -3.61
CA LEU A 232 14.17 -21.27 -2.79
C LEU A 232 14.49 -21.42 -1.30
N LYS A 233 15.51 -22.22 -0.98
CA LYS A 233 15.99 -22.37 0.39
C LYS A 233 16.62 -21.06 0.89
N GLY A 234 17.34 -20.33 0.03
CA GLY A 234 17.88 -19.02 0.33
C GLY A 234 16.78 -18.03 0.70
N ILE A 235 15.67 -17.97 -0.08
CA ILE A 235 14.51 -17.11 0.21
C ILE A 235 13.88 -17.48 1.57
N ALA A 236 13.70 -18.77 1.83
CA ALA A 236 13.13 -19.24 3.09
C ALA A 236 13.99 -18.84 4.30
N VAL A 237 15.31 -19.00 4.21
CA VAL A 237 16.24 -18.63 5.30
C VAL A 237 16.31 -17.11 5.49
N ALA A 238 16.27 -16.33 4.42
CA ALA A 238 16.20 -14.87 4.53
C ALA A 238 14.91 -14.39 5.23
N ARG A 239 13.77 -15.00 4.90
CA ARG A 239 12.50 -14.74 5.59
C ARG A 239 12.58 -15.12 7.07
N ASP A 240 13.12 -16.31 7.39
CA ASP A 240 13.26 -16.77 8.75
C ASP A 240 14.25 -15.90 9.56
N CYS A 241 15.30 -15.35 8.92
CA CYS A 241 16.21 -14.38 9.52
C CYS A 241 15.44 -13.17 10.07
N PHE A 242 14.44 -12.67 9.33
CA PHE A 242 13.62 -11.53 9.75
C PHE A 242 12.57 -11.92 10.81
N TYR A 243 11.81 -12.99 10.58
CA TYR A 243 10.63 -13.31 11.40
C TYR A 243 10.88 -14.23 12.57
N ARG A 244 11.97 -15.01 12.57
CA ARG A 244 12.31 -16.02 13.59
C ARG A 244 13.69 -15.84 14.20
N GLY A 245 14.57 -15.08 13.53
CA GLY A 245 15.93 -14.83 13.95
C GLY A 245 16.07 -13.65 14.91
N GLU A 246 17.29 -13.16 15.01
CA GLU A 246 17.67 -12.05 15.87
C GLU A 246 16.88 -10.76 15.57
N ILE A 247 16.48 -10.52 14.31
CA ILE A 247 15.69 -9.33 13.95
C ILE A 247 14.34 -9.37 14.66
N ALA A 248 13.67 -10.53 14.71
CA ALA A 248 12.42 -10.68 15.46
C ALA A 248 12.61 -10.47 16.97
N ASP A 249 13.72 -10.93 17.54
CA ASP A 249 14.05 -10.67 18.94
C ASP A 249 14.20 -9.17 19.22
N LEU A 250 14.93 -8.45 18.34
CA LEU A 250 15.13 -7.02 18.46
C LEU A 250 13.83 -6.22 18.35
N ILE A 251 12.93 -6.60 17.42
CA ILE A 251 11.61 -5.97 17.27
C ILE A 251 10.77 -6.17 18.53
N GLY A 252 10.70 -7.40 19.07
CA GLY A 252 9.96 -7.69 20.30
C GLY A 252 10.49 -6.92 21.51
N VAL A 253 11.82 -6.85 21.66
CA VAL A 253 12.47 -6.08 22.72
C VAL A 253 12.20 -4.58 22.57
N ALA A 254 12.31 -4.04 21.35
CA ALA A 254 12.04 -2.64 21.07
C ALA A 254 10.58 -2.29 21.32
N SER A 255 9.64 -3.11 20.88
CA SER A 255 8.22 -2.95 21.16
C SER A 255 7.93 -2.87 22.67
N ASN A 256 8.43 -3.82 23.43
CA ASN A 256 8.24 -3.84 24.89
C ASN A 256 8.84 -2.60 25.56
N ARG A 257 10.05 -2.18 25.15
CA ARG A 257 10.74 -1.00 25.69
C ARG A 257 9.92 0.28 25.58
N VAL A 258 9.17 0.45 24.49
CA VAL A 258 8.35 1.65 24.25
C VAL A 258 6.89 1.48 24.71
N GLY A 259 6.56 0.38 25.37
CA GLY A 259 5.22 0.09 25.89
C GLY A 259 4.27 -0.59 24.89
N GLY A 260 4.80 -1.03 23.75
CA GLY A 260 4.05 -1.83 22.78
C GLY A 260 3.85 -3.28 23.25
N VAL A 261 2.99 -3.99 22.54
CA VAL A 261 2.59 -5.37 22.89
C VAL A 261 2.95 -6.40 21.81
N LEU A 262 3.62 -5.95 20.74
CA LEU A 262 4.10 -6.84 19.69
C LEU A 262 5.27 -7.69 20.22
N THR A 263 5.20 -9.01 20.00
CA THR A 263 6.18 -9.99 20.48
C THR A 263 6.83 -10.73 19.33
N LYS A 264 7.96 -11.40 19.59
CA LYS A 264 8.58 -12.32 18.64
C LYS A 264 7.61 -13.41 18.18
N SER A 265 6.78 -13.95 19.07
CA SER A 265 5.80 -14.98 18.72
C SER A 265 4.77 -14.49 17.70
N ASP A 266 4.39 -13.21 17.73
CA ASP A 266 3.49 -12.64 16.72
C ASP A 266 4.17 -12.63 15.35
N LEU A 267 5.48 -12.30 15.29
CA LEU A 267 6.24 -12.34 14.04
C LEU A 267 6.39 -13.78 13.52
N GLU A 268 6.76 -14.73 14.38
CA GLU A 268 6.98 -16.13 14.02
C GLU A 268 5.74 -16.81 13.41
N ASN A 269 4.56 -16.40 13.84
CA ASN A 269 3.27 -16.93 13.37
C ASN A 269 2.72 -16.22 12.13
N TYR A 270 3.36 -15.15 11.68
CA TYR A 270 2.87 -14.37 10.54
C TYR A 270 3.19 -15.04 9.20
N GLN A 271 2.21 -14.98 8.29
CA GLN A 271 2.33 -15.39 6.90
C GLN A 271 1.56 -14.44 5.99
N ALA A 272 2.17 -14.03 4.88
CA ALA A 272 1.48 -13.30 3.83
C ALA A 272 0.47 -14.21 3.11
N LYS A 273 -0.73 -13.70 2.80
CA LYS A 273 -1.83 -14.49 2.24
C LYS A 273 -2.14 -14.11 0.80
N TYR A 274 -2.08 -15.08 -0.11
CA TYR A 274 -2.66 -14.96 -1.44
C TYR A 274 -4.17 -15.09 -1.40
N SER A 275 -4.85 -14.35 -2.26
CA SER A 275 -6.30 -14.44 -2.45
C SER A 275 -6.68 -14.18 -3.90
N GLU A 276 -7.89 -14.60 -4.29
CA GLU A 276 -8.47 -14.18 -5.54
C GLU A 276 -8.85 -12.70 -5.44
N PRO A 277 -8.52 -11.88 -6.46
CA PRO A 277 -8.97 -10.50 -6.48
C PRO A 277 -10.48 -10.43 -6.70
N VAL A 278 -11.11 -9.40 -6.15
CA VAL A 278 -12.47 -9.05 -6.53
C VAL A 278 -12.47 -8.26 -7.82
N SER A 279 -13.55 -8.33 -8.61
CA SER A 279 -13.58 -7.65 -9.90
C SER A 279 -14.98 -7.16 -10.27
N THR A 280 -15.01 -6.21 -11.19
CA THR A 280 -16.20 -5.80 -11.91
C THR A 280 -15.88 -5.49 -13.37
N THR A 281 -16.90 -5.38 -14.21
CA THR A 281 -16.73 -4.86 -15.56
C THR A 281 -17.06 -3.35 -15.58
N TYR A 282 -16.33 -2.59 -16.38
CA TYR A 282 -16.61 -1.18 -16.62
C TYR A 282 -16.32 -0.84 -18.09
N LEU A 283 -17.33 -0.40 -18.82
CA LEU A 283 -17.23 -0.07 -20.25
C LEU A 283 -16.52 -1.16 -21.09
N GLY A 284 -16.79 -2.43 -20.79
CA GLY A 284 -16.22 -3.59 -21.51
C GLY A 284 -14.84 -4.06 -20.99
N TYR A 285 -14.25 -3.38 -20.01
CA TYR A 285 -13.02 -3.80 -19.35
C TYR A 285 -13.32 -4.49 -18.03
N THR A 286 -12.57 -5.53 -17.68
CA THR A 286 -12.59 -6.11 -16.34
C THR A 286 -11.59 -5.36 -15.46
N VAL A 287 -12.08 -4.84 -14.34
CA VAL A 287 -11.26 -4.12 -13.35
C VAL A 287 -11.15 -4.97 -12.10
N TYR A 288 -9.94 -5.19 -11.64
CA TYR A 288 -9.63 -6.02 -10.48
C TYR A 288 -9.19 -5.16 -9.29
N GLY A 289 -9.50 -5.60 -8.08
CA GLY A 289 -9.10 -4.95 -6.85
C GLY A 289 -8.86 -5.96 -5.72
N GLN A 290 -8.24 -5.48 -4.65
CA GLN A 290 -8.15 -6.23 -3.40
C GLN A 290 -9.53 -6.39 -2.78
N SER A 291 -9.69 -7.39 -1.88
CA SER A 291 -10.95 -7.63 -1.17
C SER A 291 -11.21 -6.60 -0.06
N THR A 292 -12.28 -6.80 0.70
CA THR A 292 -12.86 -5.87 1.69
C THR A 292 -12.04 -5.66 2.96
N TRP A 293 -10.95 -6.39 3.14
CA TRP A 293 -9.93 -6.05 4.13
C TRP A 293 -9.10 -4.80 3.72
N THR A 294 -9.34 -4.28 2.50
CA THR A 294 -8.82 -3.01 1.98
C THR A 294 -9.96 -2.14 1.47
N GLN A 295 -9.62 -0.99 0.89
CA GLN A 295 -10.55 -0.10 0.19
C GLN A 295 -10.72 -0.44 -1.30
N GLY A 296 -10.12 -1.54 -1.78
CA GLY A 296 -10.17 -1.94 -3.20
C GLY A 296 -11.58 -1.92 -3.81
N PRO A 297 -12.59 -2.52 -3.16
CA PRO A 297 -13.94 -2.56 -3.74
C PRO A 297 -14.64 -1.20 -3.83
N VAL A 298 -14.22 -0.17 -3.10
CA VAL A 298 -14.78 1.21 -3.23
C VAL A 298 -14.65 1.72 -4.67
N CYS A 299 -13.47 1.53 -5.27
CA CYS A 299 -13.26 1.92 -6.67
C CYS A 299 -14.18 1.15 -7.61
N LEU A 300 -14.32 -0.16 -7.40
CA LEU A 300 -15.18 -1.03 -8.23
C LEU A 300 -16.67 -0.65 -8.09
N GLN A 301 -17.12 -0.37 -6.86
CA GLN A 301 -18.48 0.13 -6.63
C GLN A 301 -18.72 1.48 -7.30
N ALA A 302 -17.76 2.42 -7.15
CA ALA A 302 -17.87 3.73 -7.79
C ALA A 302 -17.93 3.61 -9.31
N LEU A 303 -17.11 2.74 -9.92
CA LEU A 303 -17.17 2.47 -11.36
C LEU A 303 -18.53 1.91 -11.78
N ASN A 304 -19.10 0.96 -11.02
CA ASN A 304 -20.43 0.41 -11.30
C ASN A 304 -21.51 1.51 -11.23
N ILE A 305 -21.45 2.40 -10.27
CA ILE A 305 -22.38 3.55 -10.16
C ILE A 305 -22.20 4.51 -11.34
N LEU A 306 -20.95 4.84 -11.67
CA LEU A 306 -20.60 5.79 -12.73
C LEU A 306 -20.96 5.28 -14.13
N GLU A 307 -21.08 3.97 -14.34
CA GLU A 307 -21.51 3.37 -15.62
C GLU A 307 -22.93 3.82 -16.03
N HIS A 308 -23.73 4.34 -15.08
CA HIS A 308 -25.07 4.89 -15.33
C HIS A 308 -25.06 6.35 -15.81
N PHE A 309 -23.87 6.99 -15.95
CA PHE A 309 -23.72 8.38 -16.37
C PHE A 309 -22.83 8.49 -17.60
N ASP A 310 -23.20 9.34 -18.54
CA ASP A 310 -22.36 9.67 -19.69
C ASP A 310 -21.27 10.68 -19.29
N LEU A 311 -20.21 10.18 -18.66
CA LEU A 311 -19.08 11.00 -18.18
C LEU A 311 -18.39 11.76 -19.32
N LYS A 312 -18.39 11.20 -20.54
CA LYS A 312 -17.80 11.85 -21.70
C LYS A 312 -18.61 13.12 -22.07
N ARG A 313 -19.95 13.02 -22.02
CA ARG A 313 -20.85 14.17 -22.29
C ARG A 313 -20.76 15.24 -21.21
N LEU A 314 -20.51 14.85 -19.95
CA LEU A 314 -20.31 15.82 -18.87
C LEU A 314 -19.06 16.67 -19.07
N GLY A 315 -18.08 16.17 -19.80
CA GLY A 315 -16.80 16.86 -20.08
C GLY A 315 -15.79 16.71 -18.94
N HIS A 316 -14.51 16.59 -19.32
CA HIS A 316 -13.43 16.39 -18.35
C HIS A 316 -13.25 17.59 -17.43
N ASN A 317 -13.19 17.35 -16.12
CA ASN A 317 -13.01 18.37 -15.05
C ASN A 317 -14.04 19.51 -15.03
N THR A 318 -15.21 19.32 -15.63
CA THR A 318 -16.32 20.26 -15.42
C THR A 318 -16.91 20.12 -14.02
N PRO A 319 -17.62 21.14 -13.49
CA PRO A 319 -18.31 21.03 -12.21
C PRO A 319 -19.26 19.82 -12.15
N GLN A 320 -19.97 19.51 -13.23
CA GLN A 320 -20.90 18.38 -13.33
C GLN A 320 -20.16 17.04 -13.28
N TYR A 321 -19.00 16.93 -13.96
CA TYR A 321 -18.16 15.74 -13.91
C TYR A 321 -17.63 15.51 -12.49
N ILE A 322 -17.04 16.53 -11.89
CA ILE A 322 -16.49 16.47 -10.52
C ILE A 322 -17.59 16.09 -9.52
N HIS A 323 -18.75 16.74 -9.63
CA HIS A 323 -19.92 16.45 -8.79
C HIS A 323 -20.35 14.98 -8.91
N THR A 324 -20.57 14.47 -10.11
CA THR A 324 -21.04 13.10 -10.35
C THR A 324 -20.05 12.07 -9.80
N VAL A 325 -18.75 12.25 -10.06
CA VAL A 325 -17.71 11.34 -9.55
C VAL A 325 -17.63 11.38 -8.02
N THR A 326 -17.71 12.58 -7.43
CA THR A 326 -17.67 12.74 -5.97
C THR A 326 -18.88 12.09 -5.30
N GLU A 327 -20.08 12.28 -5.82
CA GLU A 327 -21.29 11.68 -5.25
C GLU A 327 -21.28 10.14 -5.38
N ALA A 328 -20.79 9.59 -6.50
CA ALA A 328 -20.60 8.14 -6.64
C ALA A 328 -19.60 7.57 -5.62
N LEU A 329 -18.48 8.26 -5.39
CA LEU A 329 -17.52 7.89 -4.37
C LEU A 329 -18.13 7.98 -2.97
N LYS A 330 -18.89 9.03 -2.65
CA LYS A 330 -19.55 9.17 -1.34
C LYS A 330 -20.50 8.01 -1.05
N LEU A 331 -21.27 7.54 -2.03
CA LEU A 331 -22.13 6.38 -1.91
C LEU A 331 -21.32 5.10 -1.64
N ALA A 332 -20.23 4.89 -2.38
CA ALA A 332 -19.34 3.73 -2.17
C ALA A 332 -18.63 3.78 -0.81
N PHE A 333 -18.20 4.96 -0.35
CA PHE A 333 -17.62 5.14 0.98
C PHE A 333 -18.63 4.93 2.11
N ALA A 334 -19.88 5.34 1.92
CA ALA A 334 -20.94 5.07 2.90
C ALA A 334 -21.13 3.55 3.11
N ASP A 335 -21.14 2.80 2.02
CA ASP A 335 -21.21 1.33 2.07
C ASP A 335 -19.94 0.73 2.69
N ARG A 336 -18.76 1.28 2.42
CA ARG A 336 -17.51 0.85 3.05
C ARG A 336 -17.58 0.96 4.56
N GLU A 337 -18.00 2.10 5.09
CA GLU A 337 -18.10 2.34 6.53
C GLU A 337 -19.05 1.36 7.22
N ALA A 338 -20.09 0.89 6.51
CA ALA A 338 -21.09 0.01 7.07
C ALA A 338 -20.74 -1.49 6.97
N PHE A 339 -20.05 -1.91 5.91
CA PHE A 339 -19.94 -3.33 5.55
C PHE A 339 -18.53 -3.87 5.42
N TYR A 340 -17.50 -3.02 5.19
CA TYR A 340 -16.16 -3.56 4.96
C TYR A 340 -15.51 -4.00 6.25
N GLY A 341 -14.77 -5.08 6.14
CA GLY A 341 -13.98 -5.67 7.20
C GLY A 341 -13.16 -6.84 6.68
N ASP A 342 -12.39 -7.43 7.55
CA ASP A 342 -11.64 -8.65 7.24
C ASP A 342 -12.62 -9.83 7.14
N PRO A 343 -12.76 -10.46 5.96
CA PRO A 343 -13.71 -11.56 5.74
C PRO A 343 -13.36 -12.83 6.54
N ASP A 344 -12.17 -12.93 7.11
CA ASP A 344 -11.82 -14.02 8.04
C ASP A 344 -12.56 -13.87 9.39
N PHE A 345 -13.05 -12.66 9.71
CA PHE A 345 -13.69 -12.35 11.01
C PHE A 345 -15.15 -11.92 10.89
N VAL A 346 -15.52 -11.30 9.77
CA VAL A 346 -16.88 -10.77 9.58
C VAL A 346 -17.43 -11.12 8.20
N PRO A 347 -18.72 -11.49 8.08
CA PRO A 347 -19.34 -11.70 6.79
C PRO A 347 -19.52 -10.36 6.06
N VAL A 348 -19.07 -10.27 4.80
CA VAL A 348 -19.20 -9.09 3.96
C VAL A 348 -19.93 -9.47 2.67
N PRO A 349 -21.01 -8.78 2.27
CA PRO A 349 -21.77 -9.08 1.06
C PRO A 349 -21.07 -8.55 -0.21
N VAL A 350 -19.88 -9.07 -0.52
CA VAL A 350 -19.02 -8.57 -1.60
C VAL A 350 -19.71 -8.62 -2.96
N ASP A 351 -20.38 -9.73 -3.27
CA ASP A 351 -21.13 -9.91 -4.53
C ASP A 351 -22.32 -8.94 -4.63
N GLY A 352 -23.01 -8.67 -3.51
CA GLY A 352 -24.06 -7.67 -3.44
C GLY A 352 -23.55 -6.25 -3.62
N LEU A 353 -22.44 -5.90 -2.93
CA LEU A 353 -21.77 -4.59 -3.06
C LEU A 353 -21.32 -4.31 -4.49
N LEU A 354 -20.85 -5.33 -5.21
CA LEU A 354 -20.39 -5.22 -6.60
C LEU A 354 -21.47 -5.53 -7.64
N SER A 355 -22.72 -5.80 -7.22
CA SER A 355 -23.84 -6.06 -8.11
C SER A 355 -24.18 -4.84 -8.96
N LYS A 356 -24.41 -5.05 -10.26
CA LYS A 356 -24.87 -3.98 -11.18
C LYS A 356 -26.25 -3.46 -10.82
N ASP A 357 -27.15 -4.32 -10.35
CA ASP A 357 -28.50 -3.93 -9.93
C ASP A 357 -28.44 -3.06 -8.65
N TYR A 358 -27.54 -3.41 -7.72
CA TYR A 358 -27.29 -2.56 -6.56
C TYR A 358 -26.75 -1.19 -6.97
N ALA A 359 -25.75 -1.16 -7.85
CA ALA A 359 -25.19 0.06 -8.38
C ALA A 359 -26.24 0.93 -9.07
N ALA A 360 -27.16 0.34 -9.86
CA ALA A 360 -28.28 1.03 -10.49
C ALA A 360 -29.23 1.66 -9.46
N ALA A 361 -29.47 0.98 -8.34
CA ALA A 361 -30.27 1.52 -7.25
C ALA A 361 -29.55 2.72 -6.58
N ARG A 362 -28.24 2.59 -6.32
CA ARG A 362 -27.42 3.66 -5.72
C ARG A 362 -27.29 4.88 -6.64
N ALA A 363 -27.09 4.68 -7.95
CA ALA A 363 -26.97 5.76 -8.94
C ALA A 363 -28.20 6.71 -8.94
N LYS A 364 -29.40 6.18 -8.69
CA LYS A 364 -30.64 6.98 -8.61
C LYS A 364 -30.66 7.98 -7.44
N LEU A 365 -29.79 7.81 -6.45
CA LEU A 365 -29.71 8.71 -5.29
C LEU A 365 -28.86 9.96 -5.58
N ILE A 366 -28.10 9.98 -6.68
CA ILE A 366 -27.29 11.14 -7.05
C ILE A 366 -28.21 12.23 -7.59
N ASN A 367 -28.32 13.33 -6.84
CA ASN A 367 -28.99 14.54 -7.30
C ASN A 367 -28.05 15.28 -8.28
N PRO A 368 -28.45 15.55 -9.55
CA PRO A 368 -27.55 16.17 -10.53
C PRO A 368 -27.22 17.64 -10.25
N VAL A 369 -27.92 18.29 -9.32
CA VAL A 369 -27.83 19.75 -9.07
C VAL A 369 -27.25 20.05 -7.69
N GLU A 370 -27.51 19.22 -6.70
CA GLU A 370 -27.17 19.46 -5.30
C GLU A 370 -26.35 18.33 -4.71
N ALA A 371 -25.21 18.66 -4.08
CA ALA A 371 -24.35 17.69 -3.40
C ALA A 371 -24.96 17.26 -2.07
N ALA A 372 -24.89 15.95 -1.78
CA ALA A 372 -25.28 15.44 -0.47
C ALA A 372 -24.37 16.02 0.63
N PRO A 373 -24.90 16.46 1.78
CA PRO A 373 -24.10 16.94 2.88
C PRO A 373 -23.38 15.74 3.57
N GLY A 374 -22.05 15.66 3.42
CA GLY A 374 -21.25 14.55 4.00
C GLY A 374 -21.46 13.21 3.28
N LEU A 375 -21.29 12.11 4.01
CA LEU A 375 -21.60 10.78 3.49
C LEU A 375 -23.11 10.53 3.56
N PRO A 376 -23.71 10.00 2.47
CA PRO A 376 -25.12 9.59 2.47
C PRO A 376 -25.32 8.32 3.32
N GLU A 377 -26.58 7.93 3.49
CA GLU A 377 -26.93 6.65 4.11
C GLU A 377 -26.37 5.48 3.27
N TYR A 378 -25.87 4.45 3.96
CA TYR A 378 -25.48 3.20 3.30
C TYR A 378 -26.71 2.48 2.72
N GLY A 379 -26.51 1.62 1.74
CA GLY A 379 -27.59 0.85 1.12
C GLY A 379 -27.78 -0.52 1.82
N ASP A 380 -28.52 -1.39 1.13
CA ASP A 380 -28.71 -2.78 1.57
C ASP A 380 -28.18 -3.74 0.50
N PRO A 381 -26.86 -4.00 0.47
CA PRO A 381 -26.26 -4.91 -0.50
C PRO A 381 -26.65 -6.39 -0.27
N TRP A 382 -27.11 -6.77 0.93
CA TRP A 382 -27.54 -8.14 1.22
C TRP A 382 -28.72 -8.59 0.34
N ARG A 383 -29.58 -7.65 -0.05
CA ARG A 383 -30.70 -7.94 -0.98
C ARG A 383 -30.25 -8.35 -2.38
N TYR A 384 -29.00 -8.06 -2.73
CA TYR A 384 -28.39 -8.31 -4.04
C TYR A 384 -27.28 -9.37 -3.95
N SER A 385 -27.07 -9.93 -2.77
CA SER A 385 -26.08 -10.97 -2.53
C SER A 385 -26.69 -12.36 -2.68
N SER A 386 -25.90 -13.28 -3.21
CA SER A 386 -26.21 -14.71 -3.21
C SER A 386 -26.00 -15.35 -1.84
N ALA A 387 -25.22 -14.71 -0.98
CA ALA A 387 -24.98 -15.16 0.39
C ALA A 387 -26.21 -14.86 1.26
N THR A 388 -26.72 -15.87 1.96
CA THR A 388 -27.74 -15.69 3.00
C THR A 388 -27.08 -15.12 4.24
N GLY A 389 -27.04 -13.81 4.36
CA GLY A 389 -26.50 -13.10 5.52
C GLY A 389 -27.59 -12.44 6.33
N SER A 390 -27.44 -12.47 7.64
CA SER A 390 -28.25 -11.69 8.56
C SER A 390 -27.75 -10.24 8.62
N VAL A 391 -28.67 -9.35 8.95
CA VAL A 391 -28.55 -7.93 9.30
C VAL A 391 -27.13 -7.34 9.28
N ALA A 392 -26.94 -6.29 8.49
CA ALA A 392 -25.72 -5.47 8.49
C ALA A 392 -25.27 -5.15 9.92
N PRO A 393 -23.98 -5.31 10.23
CA PRO A 393 -23.47 -4.76 11.47
C PRO A 393 -23.82 -3.27 11.51
N GLN A 394 -24.46 -2.83 12.60
CA GLN A 394 -24.72 -1.41 12.82
C GLN A 394 -23.38 -0.70 12.78
N PRO A 395 -23.24 0.39 12.00
CA PRO A 395 -22.01 1.16 11.98
C PRO A 395 -21.69 1.58 13.42
N THR A 396 -20.56 1.11 13.92
CA THR A 396 -20.11 1.40 15.30
C THR A 396 -19.54 2.82 15.42
N TYR A 397 -19.53 3.56 14.32
CA TYR A 397 -19.03 4.93 14.29
C TYR A 397 -20.18 5.90 14.07
N SER A 398 -20.42 6.77 15.05
CA SER A 398 -21.07 8.04 14.76
C SER A 398 -20.20 8.74 13.70
N ILE A 399 -20.82 9.14 12.59
CA ILE A 399 -20.20 10.01 11.57
C ILE A 399 -20.07 11.42 12.18
N GLY A 400 -19.44 11.52 13.32
CA GLY A 400 -18.91 12.75 13.87
C GLY A 400 -17.49 12.81 13.34
N GLY A 401 -17.32 13.50 12.22
CA GLY A 401 -15.99 13.73 11.67
C GLY A 401 -15.07 14.20 12.78
N SER A 402 -14.00 13.46 13.03
CA SER A 402 -12.91 14.00 13.80
C SER A 402 -12.45 15.27 13.09
N PRO A 403 -12.35 16.40 13.79
CA PRO A 403 -11.89 17.66 13.20
C PRO A 403 -10.45 17.62 12.68
N ASP A 404 -9.73 16.54 12.92
CA ASP A 404 -8.34 16.33 12.49
C ASP A 404 -8.22 15.73 11.09
N LEU A 405 -8.80 16.39 10.09
CA LEU A 405 -8.51 16.17 8.68
C LEU A 405 -7.06 16.59 8.27
N GLN A 406 -6.22 16.99 9.21
CA GLN A 406 -4.82 17.36 8.97
C GLN A 406 -3.82 16.23 9.25
N GLN A 407 -4.25 15.00 9.39
CA GLN A 407 -3.31 13.89 9.50
C GLN A 407 -2.77 13.54 8.10
N GLU A 408 -1.64 14.13 7.76
CA GLU A 408 -0.86 13.75 6.59
C GLU A 408 -0.36 12.32 6.82
N SER A 409 -1.06 11.33 6.28
CA SER A 409 -0.56 9.97 6.12
C SER A 409 0.15 9.89 4.78
N GLY A 410 1.24 9.12 4.72
CA GLY A 410 1.95 8.85 3.49
C GLY A 410 1.66 7.43 3.02
N THR A 411 1.82 7.22 1.73
CA THR A 411 1.76 5.91 1.07
C THR A 411 2.55 6.05 -0.21
N THR A 412 3.30 5.03 -0.60
CA THR A 412 3.92 4.98 -1.92
C THR A 412 3.27 3.89 -2.77
N HIS A 413 3.46 3.95 -4.07
CA HIS A 413 2.96 2.95 -5.01
C HIS A 413 4.01 2.64 -6.06
N ILE A 414 4.13 1.36 -6.40
CA ILE A 414 5.07 0.85 -7.37
C ILE A 414 4.30 0.02 -8.38
N SER A 415 4.50 0.28 -9.67
CA SER A 415 3.97 -0.52 -10.77
C SER A 415 5.10 -0.91 -11.71
N VAL A 416 5.13 -2.17 -12.12
CA VAL A 416 6.13 -2.75 -13.00
C VAL A 416 5.45 -3.53 -14.11
N VAL A 417 5.93 -3.36 -15.34
CA VAL A 417 5.61 -4.22 -16.49
C VAL A 417 6.92 -4.64 -17.12
N ASP A 418 7.10 -5.93 -17.38
CA ASP A 418 8.28 -6.44 -18.09
C ASP A 418 8.03 -6.71 -19.58
N GLN A 419 9.09 -7.10 -20.29
CA GLN A 419 9.03 -7.39 -21.71
C GLN A 419 8.13 -8.60 -22.05
N ALA A 420 7.99 -9.56 -21.13
CA ALA A 420 7.12 -10.73 -21.30
C ALA A 420 5.64 -10.39 -21.10
N GLY A 421 5.33 -9.18 -20.63
CA GLY A 421 3.97 -8.72 -20.34
C GLY A 421 3.47 -9.08 -18.93
N ASN A 422 4.33 -9.56 -18.04
CA ASN A 422 3.97 -9.66 -16.63
C ASN A 422 3.75 -8.26 -16.05
N MET A 423 2.75 -8.13 -15.20
CA MET A 423 2.43 -6.88 -14.52
C MET A 423 2.38 -7.11 -13.02
N ALA A 424 3.02 -6.25 -12.27
CA ALA A 424 3.03 -6.38 -10.84
C ALA A 424 2.97 -4.98 -10.20
N CYS A 425 2.17 -4.83 -9.16
CA CYS A 425 2.16 -3.60 -8.39
C CYS A 425 2.10 -3.87 -6.89
N ALA A 426 2.62 -2.91 -6.14
CA ALA A 426 2.60 -2.88 -4.69
C ALA A 426 2.21 -1.49 -4.19
N THR A 427 1.47 -1.44 -3.10
CA THR A 427 1.13 -0.20 -2.40
C THR A 427 1.61 -0.31 -0.95
N PRO A 428 2.92 -0.06 -0.72
CA PRO A 428 3.46 -0.13 0.62
C PRO A 428 3.11 1.12 1.44
N SER A 429 2.77 0.88 2.72
CA SER A 429 2.39 1.90 3.69
C SER A 429 2.68 1.41 5.11
N GLY A 430 3.05 2.30 6.03
CA GLY A 430 3.42 1.94 7.39
C GLY A 430 2.83 2.84 8.47
N GLY A 431 1.74 3.51 8.17
CA GLY A 431 1.22 4.55 9.04
C GLY A 431 1.97 5.86 8.86
N ALA A 432 1.65 6.86 9.60
CA ALA A 432 2.27 8.17 9.44
C ALA A 432 3.70 8.20 10.03
N PHE A 433 4.64 8.76 9.31
CA PHE A 433 6.03 8.98 9.72
C PHE A 433 6.15 9.75 11.05
N ASP A 434 5.16 10.56 11.38
CA ASP A 434 5.08 11.39 12.57
C ASP A 434 4.25 10.77 13.71
N LYS A 435 3.77 9.53 13.56
CA LYS A 435 2.90 8.86 14.54
C LYS A 435 3.60 7.77 15.35
N SER A 436 4.66 7.19 14.82
CA SER A 436 5.32 6.03 15.45
C SER A 436 6.77 6.25 15.78
#